data_5e79734292f1cbe56a29dce1a7156064
#
_entry.id   5e79734292f1cbe56a29dce1a7156064
#
_cell.length_a   1.000
_cell.length_b   1.000
_cell.length_c   1.000
_cell.angle_alpha   90.00
_cell.angle_beta   90.00
_cell.angle_gamma   90.00
#
_symmetry.space_group_name_H-M   'P 1'
#
loop_
_entity.id
_entity.type
_entity.pdbx_description
1 polymer ?
#
loop_
_entity_poly.entity_id
_entity_poly.type
_entity_poly.pdbx_seq_one_letter_code
_entity_poly.pdbx_strand_id
1 'polypeptide(L)'
;NRAVLEELEPRILYSADLAAVLGGAAGGGLYTGAQEQQLLHGNAPAATTASPSSAAASHEIAFVDLAAPDAQALVAGLVAQRDNGRNIEVVTIAADQDGLELISQTLAGQQGITAVHLISHGSAGQVQLGTAVLNGQSTLLRAADVAGWSTALSADADLLIYGCDVASSADGLALLQGLAALTGADVAASDDATGAARRGGD
;
A
#
# COMPACT_ATOMS: atom_id res chain seq x y z
N ASN A 1 -30.55 -14.65 6.79
CA ASN A 1 -29.52 -13.96 6.03
C ASN A 1 -28.15 -14.41 6.56
N ARG A 2 -27.50 -15.30 5.82
CA ARG A 2 -26.12 -15.68 6.06
C ARG A 2 -25.26 -14.57 5.44
N ALA A 3 -24.42 -13.89 6.22
CA ALA A 3 -23.35 -13.09 5.71
C ALA A 3 -22.40 -14.03 4.93
N VAL A 4 -22.30 -13.83 3.64
CA VAL A 4 -21.26 -14.43 2.81
C VAL A 4 -20.01 -13.61 3.14
N LEU A 5 -19.01 -14.24 3.77
CA LEU A 5 -17.66 -13.67 3.79
C LEU A 5 -17.22 -13.64 2.32
N GLU A 6 -17.11 -12.45 1.74
CA GLU A 6 -16.39 -12.29 0.51
C GLU A 6 -14.93 -12.71 0.77
N GLU A 7 -14.45 -13.62 -0.05
CA GLU A 7 -13.04 -14.01 -0.04
C GLU A 7 -12.23 -12.76 -0.39
N LEU A 8 -11.30 -12.36 0.50
CA LEU A 8 -10.43 -11.24 0.26
C LEU A 8 -9.60 -11.53 -0.99
N GLU A 9 -9.62 -10.60 -1.94
CA GLU A 9 -8.81 -10.65 -3.16
C GLU A 9 -7.35 -11.00 -2.85
N PRO A 10 -6.72 -11.91 -3.61
CA PRO A 10 -5.30 -12.18 -3.44
C PRO A 10 -4.49 -10.91 -3.75
N ARG A 11 -3.84 -10.37 -2.75
CA ARG A 11 -2.95 -9.21 -2.86
C ARG A 11 -1.55 -9.57 -2.44
N ILE A 12 -0.58 -9.11 -3.20
CA ILE A 12 0.82 -9.23 -2.80
C ILE A 12 1.16 -8.01 -1.95
N LEU A 13 1.54 -8.27 -0.69
CA LEU A 13 1.97 -7.27 0.27
C LEU A 13 3.49 -7.28 0.38
N TYR A 14 4.10 -6.12 0.21
CA TYR A 14 5.50 -5.89 0.55
C TYR A 14 5.59 -4.98 1.77
N SER A 15 6.06 -5.55 2.89
CA SER A 15 6.31 -4.81 4.12
C SER A 15 7.71 -4.19 4.10
N ALA A 16 7.79 -2.92 4.39
CA ALA A 16 9.06 -2.20 4.52
C ALA A 16 9.91 -2.75 5.68
N ASP A 17 9.28 -3.23 6.75
CA ASP A 17 9.95 -3.80 7.91
C ASP A 17 10.69 -5.09 7.59
N LEU A 18 10.16 -5.92 6.68
CA LEU A 18 10.80 -7.18 6.29
C LEU A 18 12.10 -6.94 5.51
N ALA A 19 12.22 -5.87 4.75
CA ALA A 19 13.41 -5.51 4.01
C ALA A 19 14.59 -5.18 4.95
N ALA A 20 14.33 -4.55 6.09
CA ALA A 20 15.36 -4.26 7.10
C ALA A 20 15.89 -5.52 7.78
N VAL A 21 15.06 -6.54 7.97
CA VAL A 21 15.48 -7.82 8.58
C VAL A 21 16.30 -8.68 7.61
N LEU A 22 15.97 -8.67 6.32
CA LEU A 22 16.70 -9.47 5.31
C LEU A 22 18.01 -8.82 4.87
N GLY A 23 18.15 -7.49 4.94
CA GLY A 23 19.37 -6.75 4.61
C GLY A 23 20.45 -6.81 5.69
N GLY A 24 20.13 -7.22 6.91
CA GLY A 24 21.05 -7.31 8.06
C GLY A 24 21.81 -8.63 8.22
N ALA A 25 21.55 -9.64 7.42
CA ALA A 25 22.08 -11.00 7.60
C ALA A 25 23.40 -11.28 6.86
N ALA A 26 24.35 -10.33 6.84
CA ALA A 26 25.74 -10.56 6.41
C ALA A 26 26.72 -10.48 7.59
N GLY A 27 26.36 -11.05 8.75
CA GLY A 27 27.25 -11.18 9.90
C GLY A 27 26.98 -12.51 10.62
N GLY A 28 27.78 -13.54 10.30
CA GLY A 28 27.69 -14.86 10.91
C GLY A 28 27.89 -14.81 12.42
N GLY A 29 26.82 -15.00 13.18
CA GLY A 29 26.83 -15.30 14.60
C GLY A 29 26.40 -16.74 14.82
N LEU A 30 27.32 -17.62 15.18
CA LEU A 30 27.06 -18.99 15.59
C LEU A 30 26.16 -18.98 16.85
N TYR A 31 24.97 -19.51 16.73
CA TYR A 31 24.16 -19.83 17.89
C TYR A 31 24.79 -20.97 18.65
N THR A 32 25.32 -20.68 19.83
CA THR A 32 25.82 -21.71 20.76
C THR A 32 24.63 -22.34 21.49
N GLY A 33 24.59 -23.66 21.53
CA GLY A 33 23.48 -24.51 22.03
C GLY A 33 23.16 -24.43 23.54
N ALA A 34 23.28 -23.26 24.16
CA ALA A 34 22.95 -23.06 25.58
C ALA A 34 21.57 -22.46 25.85
N GLN A 35 20.82 -22.07 24.80
CA GLN A 35 19.49 -21.48 24.97
C GLN A 35 18.31 -22.44 24.79
N GLU A 36 18.59 -23.67 24.37
CA GLU A 36 17.55 -24.67 24.09
C GLU A 36 16.99 -25.38 25.35
N GLN A 37 17.63 -25.23 26.49
CA GLN A 37 17.18 -25.87 27.74
C GLN A 37 16.27 -25.03 28.64
N GLN A 38 15.99 -23.78 28.29
CA GLN A 38 15.17 -22.90 29.13
C GLN A 38 13.66 -22.90 28.77
N LEU A 39 13.29 -23.61 27.70
CA LEU A 39 11.90 -23.70 27.21
C LEU A 39 11.07 -24.83 27.81
N LEU A 40 11.65 -25.68 28.68
CA LEU A 40 10.99 -26.87 29.21
C LEU A 40 10.53 -26.77 30.65
N HIS A 41 10.73 -25.66 31.36
CA HIS A 41 10.23 -25.47 32.70
C HIS A 41 9.22 -24.32 32.71
N GLY A 42 7.95 -24.73 32.73
CA GLY A 42 6.80 -23.84 32.69
C GLY A 42 6.79 -22.80 33.84
N ASN A 43 6.94 -21.59 33.45
CA ASN A 43 6.33 -20.46 34.13
C ASN A 43 5.77 -19.56 33.00
N ALA A 44 4.47 -19.70 32.72
CA ALA A 44 3.79 -18.83 31.78
C ALA A 44 3.92 -17.41 32.32
N PRO A 45 4.55 -16.46 31.58
CA PRO A 45 4.42 -15.06 31.93
C PRO A 45 2.94 -14.71 31.81
N ALA A 46 2.43 -14.04 32.84
CA ALA A 46 1.08 -13.48 32.80
C ALA A 46 0.87 -12.77 31.48
N ALA A 47 -0.22 -13.12 30.78
CA ALA A 47 -0.63 -12.44 29.58
C ALA A 47 -0.70 -10.94 29.91
N THR A 48 0.31 -10.22 29.44
CA THR A 48 0.22 -8.78 29.39
C THR A 48 -0.92 -8.51 28.43
N THR A 49 -2.07 -8.14 28.98
CA THR A 49 -3.18 -7.60 28.18
C THR A 49 -2.57 -6.39 27.46
N ALA A 50 -2.23 -6.58 26.19
CA ALA A 50 -1.96 -5.47 25.32
C ALA A 50 -3.20 -4.57 25.43
N SER A 51 -3.04 -3.42 26.07
CA SER A 51 -4.05 -2.38 25.99
C SER A 51 -4.34 -2.17 24.51
N PRO A 52 -5.61 -2.05 24.10
CA PRO A 52 -5.88 -1.69 22.72
C PRO A 52 -5.11 -0.40 22.47
N SER A 53 -4.09 -0.47 21.62
CA SER A 53 -3.45 0.72 21.09
C SER A 53 -4.59 1.63 20.65
N SER A 54 -4.67 2.83 21.20
CA SER A 54 -5.60 3.85 20.73
C SER A 54 -5.42 3.86 19.21
N ALA A 55 -6.40 3.35 18.47
CA ALA A 55 -6.38 3.40 17.02
C ALA A 55 -6.20 4.88 16.69
N ALA A 56 -5.01 5.27 16.28
CA ALA A 56 -4.78 6.60 15.74
C ALA A 56 -5.84 6.79 14.67
N ALA A 57 -6.57 7.90 14.73
CA ALA A 57 -7.65 8.16 13.80
C ALA A 57 -7.07 7.99 12.39
N SER A 58 -7.59 7.05 11.59
CA SER A 58 -7.10 6.83 10.23
C SER A 58 -7.17 8.15 9.47
N HIS A 59 -6.11 8.49 8.76
CA HIS A 59 -6.08 9.62 7.82
C HIS A 59 -5.64 9.06 6.48
N GLU A 60 -6.56 8.98 5.55
CA GLU A 60 -6.36 8.30 4.28
C GLU A 60 -6.48 9.28 3.12
N ILE A 61 -5.75 9.04 2.03
CA ILE A 61 -5.90 9.79 0.79
C ILE A 61 -6.10 8.80 -0.36
N ALA A 62 -7.15 9.02 -1.16
CA ALA A 62 -7.41 8.25 -2.37
C ALA A 62 -7.18 9.12 -3.62
N PHE A 63 -6.25 8.72 -4.46
CA PHE A 63 -6.04 9.27 -5.79
C PHE A 63 -6.78 8.41 -6.81
N VAL A 64 -7.74 9.01 -7.51
CA VAL A 64 -8.58 8.30 -8.49
C VAL A 64 -8.32 8.88 -9.88
N ASP A 65 -7.75 8.08 -10.77
CA ASP A 65 -7.60 8.45 -12.18
C ASP A 65 -8.98 8.43 -12.85
N LEU A 66 -9.38 9.57 -13.40
CA LEU A 66 -10.69 9.71 -14.06
C LEU A 66 -10.81 8.90 -15.37
N ALA A 67 -9.69 8.41 -15.92
CA ALA A 67 -9.69 7.48 -17.04
C ALA A 67 -10.00 6.04 -16.59
N ALA A 68 -9.92 5.70 -15.30
CA ALA A 68 -10.22 4.37 -14.80
C ALA A 68 -11.70 4.00 -15.01
N PRO A 69 -12.01 2.70 -15.20
CA PRO A 69 -13.40 2.24 -15.31
C PRO A 69 -14.19 2.63 -14.06
N ASP A 70 -15.42 3.12 -14.30
CA ASP A 70 -16.33 3.51 -13.23
C ASP A 70 -15.77 4.55 -12.21
N ALA A 71 -14.72 5.31 -12.58
CA ALA A 71 -14.06 6.30 -11.72
C ALA A 71 -15.03 7.23 -11.02
N GLN A 72 -16.05 7.74 -11.73
CA GLN A 72 -17.06 8.63 -11.14
C GLN A 72 -17.88 7.93 -10.05
N ALA A 73 -18.23 6.67 -10.24
CA ALA A 73 -18.97 5.90 -9.23
C ALA A 73 -18.08 5.60 -8.02
N LEU A 74 -16.78 5.30 -8.24
CA LEU A 74 -15.80 5.11 -7.18
C LEU A 74 -15.61 6.39 -6.36
N VAL A 75 -15.42 7.54 -7.02
CA VAL A 75 -15.33 8.85 -6.35
C VAL A 75 -16.58 9.13 -5.52
N ALA A 76 -17.77 8.92 -6.08
CA ALA A 76 -19.03 9.12 -5.34
C ALA A 76 -19.12 8.20 -4.12
N GLY A 77 -18.70 6.94 -4.23
CA GLY A 77 -18.66 5.98 -3.13
C GLY A 77 -17.68 6.40 -2.02
N LEU A 78 -16.48 6.84 -2.37
CA LEU A 78 -15.48 7.32 -1.41
C LEU A 78 -15.93 8.61 -0.72
N VAL A 79 -16.53 9.55 -1.46
CA VAL A 79 -17.11 10.77 -0.89
C VAL A 79 -18.22 10.43 0.09
N ALA A 80 -19.10 9.48 -0.24
CA ALA A 80 -20.13 9.04 0.68
C ALA A 80 -19.55 8.40 1.96
N GLN A 81 -18.46 7.65 1.87
CA GLN A 81 -17.76 7.10 3.04
C GLN A 81 -17.17 8.22 3.91
N ARG A 82 -16.56 9.23 3.28
CA ARG A 82 -16.07 10.43 3.98
C ARG A 82 -17.19 11.13 4.73
N ASP A 83 -18.33 11.35 4.08
CA ASP A 83 -19.48 12.02 4.64
C ASP A 83 -20.14 11.21 5.79
N ASN A 84 -19.93 9.90 5.80
CA ASN A 84 -20.31 8.98 6.88
C ASN A 84 -19.24 8.86 8.00
N GLY A 85 -18.20 9.70 7.99
CA GLY A 85 -17.24 9.83 9.06
C GLY A 85 -15.90 9.10 8.85
N ARG A 86 -15.64 8.48 7.68
CA ARG A 86 -14.31 8.01 7.32
C ARG A 86 -13.41 9.21 7.04
N ASN A 87 -12.26 9.28 7.69
CA ASN A 87 -11.29 10.36 7.45
C ASN A 87 -10.47 10.06 6.20
N ILE A 88 -11.07 10.27 5.04
CA ILE A 88 -10.48 10.03 3.73
C ILE A 88 -10.60 11.28 2.86
N GLU A 89 -9.48 11.74 2.32
CA GLU A 89 -9.42 12.76 1.28
C GLU A 89 -9.51 12.07 -0.10
N VAL A 90 -10.28 12.64 -1.02
CA VAL A 90 -10.42 12.10 -2.39
C VAL A 90 -9.89 13.13 -3.38
N VAL A 91 -8.84 12.76 -4.10
CA VAL A 91 -8.17 13.56 -5.12
C VAL A 91 -8.34 12.89 -6.46
N THR A 92 -8.82 13.62 -7.46
CA THR A 92 -8.99 13.08 -8.81
C THR A 92 -7.81 13.47 -9.70
N ILE A 93 -7.34 12.55 -10.53
CA ILE A 93 -6.31 12.76 -11.53
C ILE A 93 -6.99 12.90 -12.89
N ALA A 94 -6.84 14.05 -13.54
CA ALA A 94 -7.37 14.27 -14.87
C ALA A 94 -6.47 13.60 -15.94
N ALA A 95 -7.05 13.26 -17.09
CA ALA A 95 -6.33 12.53 -18.14
C ALA A 95 -5.14 13.30 -18.75
N ASP A 96 -5.14 14.62 -18.64
CA ASP A 96 -4.07 15.52 -19.12
C ASP A 96 -3.09 15.96 -18.01
N GLN A 97 -3.23 15.41 -16.80
CA GLN A 97 -2.44 15.75 -15.62
C GLN A 97 -1.34 14.72 -15.35
N ASP A 98 -0.15 15.16 -14.92
CA ASP A 98 0.88 14.27 -14.38
C ASP A 98 0.49 13.82 -12.98
N GLY A 99 0.01 12.57 -12.85
CA GLY A 99 -0.46 12.05 -11.59
C GLY A 99 0.63 11.87 -10.54
N LEU A 100 1.87 11.57 -10.94
CA LEU A 100 2.99 11.46 -9.98
C LEU A 100 3.35 12.81 -9.38
N GLU A 101 3.31 13.87 -10.19
CA GLU A 101 3.52 15.23 -9.70
C GLU A 101 2.39 15.66 -8.77
N LEU A 102 1.12 15.37 -9.14
CA LEU A 102 -0.03 15.67 -8.30
C LEU A 102 0.04 14.97 -6.94
N ILE A 103 0.39 13.67 -6.92
CA ILE A 103 0.57 12.91 -5.68
C ILE A 103 1.63 13.58 -4.81
N SER A 104 2.80 13.89 -5.38
CA SER A 104 3.90 14.52 -4.66
C SER A 104 3.52 15.89 -4.09
N GLN A 105 2.81 16.71 -4.86
CA GLN A 105 2.31 18.03 -4.42
C GLN A 105 1.26 17.89 -3.32
N THR A 106 0.35 16.94 -3.44
CA THR A 106 -0.72 16.71 -2.45
C THR A 106 -0.15 16.23 -1.13
N LEU A 107 0.82 15.31 -1.16
CA LEU A 107 1.46 14.79 0.04
C LEU A 107 2.43 15.82 0.67
N ALA A 108 2.96 16.76 -0.11
CA ALA A 108 3.85 17.78 0.41
C ALA A 108 3.14 18.64 1.49
N GLY A 109 3.68 18.63 2.69
CA GLY A 109 3.10 19.35 3.83
C GLY A 109 2.01 18.59 4.60
N GLN A 110 1.60 17.41 4.16
CA GLN A 110 0.76 16.48 4.93
C GLN A 110 1.60 15.73 5.97
N GLN A 111 0.95 15.21 7.00
CA GLN A 111 1.58 14.37 8.03
C GLN A 111 0.57 13.35 8.58
N GLY A 112 1.09 12.20 8.99
CA GLY A 112 0.29 11.19 9.67
C GLY A 112 -0.72 10.48 8.76
N ILE A 113 -0.43 10.42 7.46
CA ILE A 113 -1.22 9.64 6.50
C ILE A 113 -1.03 8.16 6.81
N THR A 114 -2.12 7.47 7.08
CA THR A 114 -2.12 6.04 7.43
C THR A 114 -2.33 5.14 6.21
N ALA A 115 -2.95 5.65 5.14
CA ALA A 115 -3.07 4.92 3.88
C ALA A 115 -3.15 5.86 2.68
N VAL A 116 -2.48 5.48 1.60
CA VAL A 116 -2.59 6.09 0.28
C VAL A 116 -3.15 5.06 -0.69
N HIS A 117 -4.27 5.40 -1.33
CA HIS A 117 -4.92 4.55 -2.32
C HIS A 117 -4.68 5.12 -3.72
N LEU A 118 -4.07 4.33 -4.60
CA LEU A 118 -3.91 4.65 -6.02
C LEU A 118 -4.90 3.82 -6.84
N ILE A 119 -5.91 4.46 -7.40
CA ILE A 119 -6.99 3.78 -8.12
C ILE A 119 -6.94 4.20 -9.59
N SER A 120 -6.55 3.25 -10.46
CA SER A 120 -6.37 3.54 -11.88
C SER A 120 -6.36 2.26 -12.72
N HIS A 121 -6.09 2.42 -14.02
CA HIS A 121 -5.72 1.31 -14.89
C HIS A 121 -4.34 0.77 -14.53
N GLY A 122 -4.24 -0.55 -14.42
CA GLY A 122 -3.00 -1.28 -14.23
C GLY A 122 -2.75 -2.28 -15.36
N SER A 123 -1.52 -2.70 -15.46
CA SER A 123 -1.07 -3.88 -16.21
C SER A 123 0.23 -4.37 -15.60
N ALA A 124 0.74 -5.52 -16.05
CA ALA A 124 1.94 -6.13 -15.49
C ALA A 124 3.09 -5.13 -15.29
N GLY A 125 3.41 -4.81 -14.04
CA GLY A 125 4.52 -3.93 -13.67
C GLY A 125 4.29 -2.43 -13.83
N GLN A 126 3.06 -1.99 -14.08
CA GLN A 126 2.80 -0.56 -14.26
C GLN A 126 1.38 -0.12 -13.92
N VAL A 127 1.24 1.15 -13.54
CA VAL A 127 -0.02 1.83 -13.26
C VAL A 127 -0.07 3.14 -14.05
N GLN A 128 -1.16 3.41 -14.74
CA GLN A 128 -1.39 4.68 -15.43
C GLN A 128 -1.91 5.71 -14.43
N LEU A 129 -1.36 6.93 -14.42
CA LEU A 129 -1.78 8.02 -13.54
C LEU A 129 -1.85 9.31 -14.38
N GLY A 130 -2.98 9.54 -15.03
CA GLY A 130 -3.14 10.62 -16.01
C GLY A 130 -2.14 10.47 -17.16
N THR A 131 -1.26 11.45 -17.36
CA THR A 131 -0.19 11.39 -18.38
C THR A 131 1.04 10.61 -17.91
N ALA A 132 1.20 10.38 -16.61
CA ALA A 132 2.33 9.63 -16.05
C ALA A 132 2.06 8.12 -16.01
N VAL A 133 3.13 7.34 -16.08
CA VAL A 133 3.10 5.89 -15.82
C VAL A 133 4.00 5.61 -14.62
N LEU A 134 3.45 5.01 -13.59
CA LEU A 134 4.20 4.50 -12.44
C LEU A 134 4.67 3.08 -12.75
N ASN A 135 5.98 2.89 -12.92
CA ASN A 135 6.65 1.62 -13.11
C ASN A 135 8.07 1.68 -12.53
N GLY A 136 8.82 0.59 -12.59
CA GLY A 136 10.18 0.55 -12.04
C GLY A 136 11.10 1.64 -12.61
N GLN A 137 11.01 1.95 -13.90
CA GLN A 137 11.84 2.98 -14.52
C GLN A 137 11.47 4.39 -14.04
N SER A 138 10.17 4.75 -14.06
CA SER A 138 9.72 6.06 -13.62
C SER A 138 9.96 6.28 -12.13
N THR A 139 9.83 5.22 -11.31
CA THR A 139 10.16 5.24 -9.89
C THR A 139 11.63 5.57 -9.66
N LEU A 140 12.54 5.01 -10.44
CA LEU A 140 13.96 5.34 -10.36
C LEU A 140 14.26 6.76 -10.84
N LEU A 141 13.66 7.21 -11.94
CA LEU A 141 13.85 8.55 -12.48
C LEU A 141 13.31 9.64 -11.54
N ARG A 142 12.26 9.35 -10.79
CA ARG A 142 11.62 10.24 -9.82
C ARG A 142 11.84 9.80 -8.37
N ALA A 143 12.95 9.11 -8.09
CA ALA A 143 13.22 8.55 -6.77
C ALA A 143 13.18 9.58 -5.64
N ALA A 144 13.63 10.81 -5.90
CA ALA A 144 13.59 11.89 -4.92
C ALA A 144 12.14 12.33 -4.59
N ASP A 145 11.27 12.41 -5.61
CA ASP A 145 9.86 12.78 -5.44
C ASP A 145 9.12 11.68 -4.65
N VAL A 146 9.32 10.41 -5.05
CA VAL A 146 8.70 9.24 -4.39
C VAL A 146 9.22 9.08 -2.95
N ALA A 147 10.51 9.24 -2.71
CA ALA A 147 11.08 9.21 -1.36
C ALA A 147 10.53 10.35 -0.48
N GLY A 148 10.21 11.50 -1.08
CA GLY A 148 9.59 12.63 -0.39
C GLY A 148 8.21 12.28 0.20
N TRP A 149 7.50 11.29 -0.34
CA TRP A 149 6.20 10.86 0.20
C TRP A 149 6.31 10.32 1.64
N SER A 150 7.46 9.72 1.99
CA SER A 150 7.73 9.20 3.35
C SER A 150 7.50 10.24 4.45
N THR A 151 7.69 11.53 4.15
CA THR A 151 7.52 12.61 5.14
C THR A 151 6.05 12.86 5.53
N ALA A 152 5.12 12.48 4.66
CA ALA A 152 3.69 12.57 4.89
C ALA A 152 3.11 11.34 5.61
N LEU A 153 3.74 10.18 5.40
CA LEU A 153 3.26 8.89 5.84
C LEU A 153 3.52 8.65 7.34
N SER A 154 2.63 7.92 8.01
CA SER A 154 2.88 7.36 9.33
C SER A 154 3.85 6.18 9.24
N ALA A 155 4.40 5.74 10.38
CA ALA A 155 5.38 4.65 10.40
C ALA A 155 4.83 3.32 9.86
N ASP A 156 3.53 3.08 10.07
CA ASP A 156 2.83 1.86 9.64
C ASP A 156 1.82 2.20 8.51
N ALA A 157 2.23 3.04 7.57
CA ALA A 157 1.35 3.45 6.48
C ALA A 157 1.27 2.42 5.36
N ASP A 158 0.09 2.29 4.76
CA ASP A 158 -0.14 1.45 3.59
C ASP A 158 -0.12 2.27 2.29
N LEU A 159 0.47 1.74 1.23
CA LEU A 159 0.34 2.20 -0.14
C LEU A 159 -0.39 1.14 -0.95
N LEU A 160 -1.65 1.37 -1.22
CA LEU A 160 -2.57 0.40 -1.83
C LEU A 160 -2.83 0.75 -3.30
N ILE A 161 -2.43 -0.14 -4.20
CA ILE A 161 -2.53 0.07 -5.65
C ILE A 161 -3.66 -0.80 -6.21
N TYR A 162 -4.70 -0.13 -6.71
CA TYR A 162 -5.86 -0.75 -7.33
C TYR A 162 -5.76 -0.60 -8.86
N GLY A 163 -5.12 -1.57 -9.47
CA GLY A 163 -4.95 -1.70 -10.91
C GLY A 163 -4.81 -3.16 -11.28
N CYS A 164 -5.37 -3.58 -12.42
CA CYS A 164 -5.29 -4.97 -12.85
C CYS A 164 -3.85 -5.43 -13.04
N ASP A 165 -3.55 -6.65 -12.60
CA ASP A 165 -2.31 -7.37 -12.91
C ASP A 165 -0.99 -6.66 -12.52
N VAL A 166 -1.02 -5.61 -11.69
CA VAL A 166 0.17 -4.80 -11.38
C VAL A 166 1.29 -5.66 -10.81
N ALA A 167 0.98 -6.56 -9.88
CA ALA A 167 1.95 -7.45 -9.23
C ALA A 167 2.13 -8.79 -9.94
N SER A 168 1.49 -9.03 -11.10
CA SER A 168 1.50 -10.32 -11.81
C SER A 168 2.84 -10.70 -12.45
N SER A 169 3.84 -9.80 -12.45
CA SER A 169 5.12 -9.99 -13.11
C SER A 169 6.32 -9.69 -12.19
N ALA A 170 7.51 -10.13 -12.59
CA ALA A 170 8.74 -9.79 -11.90
C ALA A 170 8.97 -8.26 -11.84
N ASP A 171 8.60 -7.53 -12.89
CA ASP A 171 8.68 -6.07 -12.94
C ASP A 171 7.69 -5.42 -11.95
N GLY A 172 6.49 -6.02 -11.79
CA GLY A 172 5.52 -5.59 -10.79
C GLY A 172 6.03 -5.78 -9.37
N LEU A 173 6.59 -6.94 -9.08
CA LEU A 173 7.21 -7.21 -7.78
C LEU A 173 8.36 -6.23 -7.49
N ALA A 174 9.20 -5.95 -8.50
CA ALA A 174 10.28 -4.98 -8.37
C ALA A 174 9.77 -3.54 -8.15
N LEU A 175 8.65 -3.18 -8.79
CA LEU A 175 7.98 -1.89 -8.57
C LEU A 175 7.52 -1.76 -7.10
N LEU A 176 6.81 -2.77 -6.57
CA LEU A 176 6.34 -2.75 -5.19
C LEU A 176 7.51 -2.65 -4.20
N GLN A 177 8.56 -3.45 -4.40
CA GLN A 177 9.78 -3.38 -3.58
C GLN A 177 10.44 -2.01 -3.64
N GLY A 178 10.52 -1.40 -4.83
CA GLY A 178 11.09 -0.07 -5.01
C GLY A 178 10.29 1.02 -4.28
N LEU A 179 8.97 0.96 -4.36
CA LEU A 179 8.08 1.86 -3.65
C LEU A 179 8.22 1.71 -2.13
N ALA A 180 8.17 0.47 -1.61
CA ALA A 180 8.36 0.20 -0.19
C ALA A 180 9.71 0.71 0.33
N ALA A 181 10.79 0.49 -0.42
CA ALA A 181 12.14 0.95 -0.05
C ALA A 181 12.27 2.48 -0.03
N LEU A 182 11.58 3.19 -0.93
CA LEU A 182 11.64 4.65 -1.02
C LEU A 182 10.72 5.35 -0.03
N THR A 183 9.53 4.79 0.19
CA THR A 183 8.49 5.44 1.01
C THR A 183 8.50 4.99 2.47
N GLY A 184 9.02 3.80 2.75
CA GLY A 184 8.90 3.16 4.06
C GLY A 184 7.49 2.61 4.36
N ALA A 185 6.56 2.65 3.40
CA ALA A 185 5.20 2.14 3.54
C ALA A 185 5.12 0.65 3.22
N ASP A 186 4.11 -0.02 3.75
CA ASP A 186 3.70 -1.34 3.27
C ASP A 186 2.96 -1.19 1.95
N VAL A 187 3.42 -1.89 0.90
CA VAL A 187 2.90 -1.71 -0.46
C VAL A 187 2.15 -2.96 -0.89
N ALA A 188 0.88 -2.79 -1.29
CA ALA A 188 0.06 -3.87 -1.80
C ALA A 188 -0.51 -3.55 -3.18
N ALA A 189 -0.53 -4.53 -4.07
CA ALA A 189 -1.18 -4.47 -5.38
C ALA A 189 -1.76 -5.83 -5.76
N SER A 190 -2.72 -5.84 -6.68
CA SER A 190 -3.31 -7.07 -7.22
C SER A 190 -2.38 -7.75 -8.21
N ASP A 191 -2.36 -9.07 -8.19
CA ASP A 191 -1.66 -9.92 -9.16
C ASP A 191 -2.58 -10.52 -10.25
N ASP A 192 -3.85 -10.13 -10.22
CA ASP A 192 -4.89 -10.53 -11.17
C ASP A 192 -5.75 -9.33 -11.63
N ALA A 193 -6.83 -9.62 -12.36
CA ALA A 193 -7.74 -8.59 -12.86
C ALA A 193 -8.66 -8.09 -11.74
N THR A 194 -8.47 -6.83 -11.33
CA THR A 194 -9.31 -6.17 -10.31
C THR A 194 -10.56 -5.55 -10.93
N GLY A 195 -11.69 -5.62 -10.23
CA GLY A 195 -12.93 -4.94 -10.59
C GLY A 195 -14.17 -5.84 -10.53
N ALA A 196 -15.30 -5.36 -11.06
CA ALA A 196 -16.55 -6.13 -11.00
C ALA A 196 -16.47 -7.42 -11.84
N ALA A 197 -16.85 -8.56 -11.27
CA ALA A 197 -16.85 -9.90 -11.92
C ALA A 197 -17.55 -9.92 -13.30
N ARG A 198 -18.54 -9.04 -13.53
CA ARG A 198 -19.22 -8.91 -14.84
C ARG A 198 -18.30 -8.39 -15.97
N ARG A 199 -17.12 -7.85 -15.63
CA ARG A 199 -16.12 -7.31 -16.55
C ARG A 199 -14.81 -8.09 -16.56
N GLY A 200 -14.79 -9.28 -15.92
CA GLY A 200 -13.62 -10.15 -15.84
C GLY A 200 -12.72 -9.91 -14.63
N GLY A 201 -13.14 -9.08 -13.68
CA GLY A 201 -12.52 -8.98 -12.37
C GLY A 201 -13.14 -9.97 -11.38
N ASP A 202 -12.51 -10.20 -10.27
CA ASP A 202 -12.94 -11.02 -9.15
C ASP A 202 -13.72 -10.23 -8.08
#